data_abe61560bedb81d154be9abe2cacda60
#
_entry.id   abe61560bedb81d154be9abe2cacda60
#
_cell.length_a   1.000
_cell.length_b   1.000
_cell.length_c   1.000
_cell.angle_alpha   90.00
_cell.angle_beta   90.00
_cell.angle_gamma   90.00
#
_symmetry.space_group_name_H-M   'P 1'
#
loop_
_entity.id
_entity.type
_entity.pdbx_description
1 polymer ?
#
loop_
_entity_poly.entity_id
_entity_poly.type
_entity_poly.pdbx_seq_one_letter_code
_entity_poly.pdbx_strand_id
1 'polypeptide(L)'
;MHAMATATIRFYEELNDYLPKSLRRHDIAVRFDTPCPVRHLIETQGVPHTEVEIILINGISVDLEAPARDGDRISVYPMFEALDISPLLRLRPQP
;
A
#
# COMPACT_ATOMS: atom_id res chain seq x y z
N MET A 1 -7.84 -20.02 15.46
CA MET A 1 -9.23 -19.74 15.08
C MET A 1 -9.27 -18.58 14.10
N HIS A 2 -10.02 -18.75 13.05
CA HIS A 2 -10.14 -17.72 12.01
C HIS A 2 -11.35 -16.85 12.27
N ALA A 3 -11.23 -15.58 11.93
CA ALA A 3 -12.34 -14.66 12.00
C ALA A 3 -12.31 -13.79 10.76
N MET A 4 -13.49 -13.52 10.20
CA MET A 4 -13.58 -12.61 9.07
C MET A 4 -13.42 -11.19 9.54
N ALA A 5 -12.66 -10.44 8.77
CA ALA A 5 -12.39 -9.04 9.03
C ALA A 5 -12.57 -8.25 7.75
N THR A 6 -12.75 -6.95 7.89
CA THR A 6 -12.83 -6.05 6.75
C THR A 6 -11.89 -4.87 7.02
N ALA A 7 -11.05 -4.56 6.07
CA ALA A 7 -10.19 -3.39 6.13
C ALA A 7 -10.44 -2.54 4.90
N THR A 8 -10.02 -1.28 4.98
CA THR A 8 -10.06 -0.37 3.85
C THR A 8 -8.64 -0.18 3.36
N ILE A 9 -8.42 -0.40 2.06
CA ILE A 9 -7.11 -0.23 1.48
C ILE A 9 -7.16 0.80 0.36
N ARG A 10 -6.16 1.66 0.29
CA ARG A 10 -6.04 2.63 -0.77
C ARG A 10 -4.63 2.60 -1.35
N PHE A 11 -4.58 2.54 -2.67
CA PHE A 11 -3.31 2.56 -3.39
C PHE A 11 -3.07 3.94 -3.97
N TYR A 12 -1.82 4.38 -3.96
CA TYR A 12 -1.46 5.72 -4.38
C TYR A 12 -0.61 5.71 -5.64
N GLU A 13 -0.64 6.82 -6.35
CA GLU A 13 0.19 7.06 -7.53
C GLU A 13 0.06 5.92 -8.54
N GLU A 14 1.16 5.51 -9.13
CA GLU A 14 1.13 4.51 -10.19
C GLU A 14 0.73 3.11 -9.74
N LEU A 15 0.62 2.86 -8.44
CA LEU A 15 0.08 1.56 -8.01
C LEU A 15 -1.35 1.38 -8.50
N ASN A 16 -2.05 2.48 -8.76
CA ASN A 16 -3.40 2.41 -9.31
C ASN A 16 -3.45 1.76 -10.68
N ASP A 17 -2.33 1.74 -11.40
CA ASP A 17 -2.30 1.14 -12.72
C ASP A 17 -2.52 -0.37 -12.70
N TYR A 18 -2.28 -1.00 -11.56
CA TYR A 18 -2.53 -2.44 -11.40
C TYR A 18 -3.98 -2.76 -11.12
N LEU A 19 -4.80 -1.75 -10.85
CA LEU A 19 -6.19 -1.93 -10.45
C LEU A 19 -7.15 -1.81 -11.63
N PRO A 20 -8.31 -2.48 -11.58
CA PRO A 20 -9.38 -2.18 -12.51
C PRO A 20 -9.74 -0.71 -12.42
N LYS A 21 -10.16 -0.14 -13.55
CA LYS A 21 -10.44 1.30 -13.60
C LYS A 21 -11.42 1.76 -12.53
N SER A 22 -12.40 0.93 -12.23
CA SER A 22 -13.43 1.29 -11.26
C SER A 22 -12.90 1.40 -9.84
N LEU A 23 -11.74 0.82 -9.56
CA LEU A 23 -11.17 0.82 -8.21
C LEU A 23 -10.04 1.82 -8.04
N ARG A 24 -9.59 2.44 -9.13
CA ARG A 24 -8.47 3.37 -9.07
C ARG A 24 -8.83 4.61 -8.28
N ARG A 25 -7.93 5.02 -7.41
CA ARG A 25 -8.05 6.24 -6.60
C ARG A 25 -9.25 6.22 -5.68
N HIS A 26 -9.67 5.03 -5.29
CA HIS A 26 -10.77 4.86 -4.35
C HIS A 26 -10.32 4.02 -3.18
N ASP A 27 -11.00 4.21 -2.06
CA ASP A 27 -10.87 3.30 -0.95
C ASP A 27 -11.52 1.98 -1.35
N ILE A 28 -10.84 0.89 -1.06
CA ILE A 28 -11.31 -0.44 -1.42
C ILE A 28 -11.57 -1.22 -0.14
N ALA A 29 -12.80 -1.70 0.02
CA ALA A 29 -13.13 -2.56 1.15
C ALA A 29 -12.69 -3.99 0.82
N VAL A 30 -11.91 -4.59 1.70
CA VAL A 30 -11.38 -5.93 1.50
C VAL A 30 -11.76 -6.79 2.69
N ARG A 31 -12.36 -7.94 2.41
CA ARG A 31 -12.67 -8.93 3.43
C ARG A 31 -11.59 -10.00 3.43
N PHE A 32 -11.23 -10.45 4.61
CA PHE A 32 -10.15 -11.44 4.73
C PHE A 32 -10.30 -12.22 6.02
N ASP A 33 -9.68 -13.39 6.03
CA ASP A 33 -9.59 -14.23 7.23
C ASP A 33 -8.38 -13.82 8.04
N THR A 34 -8.56 -13.64 9.33
CA THR A 34 -7.43 -13.37 10.21
C THR A 34 -6.88 -14.70 10.74
N PRO A 35 -5.56 -14.77 10.97
CA PRO A 35 -4.56 -13.73 10.75
C PRO A 35 -4.18 -13.62 9.29
N CYS A 36 -3.83 -12.41 8.86
CA CYS A 36 -3.50 -12.15 7.47
C CYS A 36 -2.45 -11.04 7.40
N PRO A 37 -1.29 -11.30 6.78
CA PRO A 37 -0.31 -10.24 6.61
C PRO A 37 -0.80 -9.24 5.57
N VAL A 38 -0.45 -7.97 5.77
CA VAL A 38 -0.90 -6.92 4.87
C VAL A 38 -0.41 -7.16 3.44
N ARG A 39 0.74 -7.79 3.28
CA ARG A 39 1.24 -8.17 1.95
C ARG A 39 0.19 -8.95 1.17
N HIS A 40 -0.48 -9.89 1.83
CA HIS A 40 -1.48 -10.72 1.17
C HIS A 40 -2.64 -9.87 0.65
N LEU A 41 -3.09 -8.91 1.44
CA LEU A 41 -4.18 -8.02 1.01
C LEU A 41 -3.76 -7.20 -0.20
N ILE A 42 -2.53 -6.72 -0.21
CA ILE A 42 -2.00 -5.94 -1.33
C ILE A 42 -1.98 -6.79 -2.59
N GLU A 43 -1.48 -7.99 -2.48
CA GLU A 43 -1.33 -8.86 -3.65
C GLU A 43 -2.65 -9.39 -4.19
N THR A 44 -3.64 -9.59 -3.32
CA THR A 44 -4.96 -10.02 -3.80
C THR A 44 -5.64 -8.95 -4.64
N GLN A 45 -5.21 -7.70 -4.51
CA GLN A 45 -5.74 -6.62 -5.36
C GLN A 45 -5.00 -6.51 -6.69
N GLY A 46 -4.02 -7.38 -6.93
CA GLY A 46 -3.27 -7.38 -8.17
C GLY A 46 -2.03 -6.51 -8.15
N VAL A 47 -1.67 -5.96 -7.00
CA VAL A 47 -0.50 -5.10 -6.88
C VAL A 47 0.68 -5.93 -6.38
N PRO A 48 1.77 -6.01 -7.15
CA PRO A 48 2.94 -6.79 -6.69
C PRO A 48 3.61 -6.07 -5.52
N HIS A 49 3.94 -6.85 -4.50
CA HIS A 49 4.56 -6.25 -3.31
C HIS A 49 5.91 -5.62 -3.63
N THR A 50 6.56 -6.06 -4.69
CA THR A 50 7.86 -5.52 -5.09
C THR A 50 7.78 -4.08 -5.56
N GLU A 51 6.58 -3.58 -5.87
CA GLU A 51 6.37 -2.21 -6.29
C GLU A 51 6.00 -1.29 -5.12
N VAL A 52 5.92 -1.83 -3.93
CA VAL A 52 5.46 -1.11 -2.75
C VAL A 52 6.66 -0.70 -1.91
N GLU A 53 6.70 0.56 -1.52
CA GLU A 53 7.76 1.08 -0.65
C GLU A 53 7.26 1.33 0.77
N ILE A 54 6.11 1.96 0.90
CA ILE A 54 5.61 2.36 2.20
C ILE A 54 4.20 1.84 2.39
N ILE A 55 3.96 1.25 3.55
CA ILE A 55 2.64 0.81 3.96
C ILE A 55 2.32 1.46 5.29
N LEU A 56 1.18 2.13 5.37
CA LEU A 56 0.69 2.67 6.62
C LEU A 56 -0.56 1.91 7.03
N ILE A 57 -0.60 1.47 8.27
CA ILE A 57 -1.83 0.95 8.85
C ILE A 57 -2.25 1.93 9.93
N ASN A 58 -3.39 2.55 9.73
CA ASN A 58 -3.91 3.57 10.64
C ASN A 58 -2.89 4.69 10.87
N GLY A 59 -2.16 5.05 9.81
CA GLY A 59 -1.18 6.12 9.86
C GLY A 59 0.19 5.73 10.36
N ILE A 60 0.39 4.47 10.72
CA ILE A 60 1.67 3.99 11.26
C ILE A 60 2.36 3.13 10.23
N SER A 61 3.62 3.44 9.97
CA SER A 61 4.42 2.68 9.00
C SER A 61 4.68 1.26 9.50
N VAL A 62 4.45 0.30 8.63
CA VAL A 62 4.62 -1.11 8.95
C VAL A 62 5.33 -1.81 7.79
N ASP A 63 5.77 -3.03 8.04
CA ASP A 63 6.36 -3.85 6.98
C ASP A 63 5.30 -4.76 6.35
N LEU A 64 5.71 -5.48 5.32
CA LEU A 64 4.80 -6.36 4.57
C LEU A 64 4.19 -7.48 5.40
N GLU A 65 4.85 -7.88 6.46
CA GLU A 65 4.38 -9.00 7.25
C GLU A 65 3.49 -8.57 8.42
N ALA A 66 3.25 -7.26 8.57
CA ALA A 66 2.38 -6.79 9.63
C ALA A 66 0.98 -7.37 9.47
N PRO A 67 0.36 -7.83 10.57
CA PRO A 67 -0.98 -8.37 10.47
C PRO A 67 -2.01 -7.28 10.27
N ALA A 68 -2.89 -7.50 9.32
CA ALA A 68 -4.06 -6.64 9.13
C ALA A 68 -5.15 -7.08 10.08
N ARG A 69 -5.94 -6.12 10.54
CA ARG A 69 -7.01 -6.37 11.50
C ARG A 69 -8.30 -5.74 11.03
N ASP A 70 -9.39 -6.18 11.64
CA ASP A 70 -10.69 -5.61 11.32
C ASP A 70 -10.71 -4.11 11.60
N GLY A 71 -11.24 -3.37 10.66
CA GLY A 71 -11.34 -1.91 10.80
C GLY A 71 -10.10 -1.14 10.42
N ASP A 72 -9.03 -1.82 10.03
CA ASP A 72 -7.80 -1.13 9.65
C ASP A 72 -7.98 -0.29 8.40
N ARG A 73 -7.28 0.84 8.39
CA ARG A 73 -7.16 1.69 7.22
C ARG A 73 -5.73 1.58 6.71
N ILE A 74 -5.60 1.02 5.52
CA ILE A 74 -4.29 0.69 4.95
C ILE A 74 -4.01 1.61 3.78
N SER A 75 -2.87 2.28 3.81
CA SER A 75 -2.43 3.15 2.72
C SER A 75 -1.15 2.58 2.14
N VAL A 76 -1.11 2.43 0.82
CA VAL A 76 -0.01 1.76 0.14
C VAL A 76 0.59 2.68 -0.89
N TYR A 77 1.88 2.94 -0.77
CA TYR A 77 2.61 3.87 -1.63
C TYR A 77 3.67 3.15 -2.43
N PRO A 78 3.91 3.60 -3.67
CA PRO A 78 4.91 2.97 -4.50
C PRO A 78 6.31 3.40 -4.10
N MET A 79 7.28 2.69 -4.66
CA MET A 79 8.65 3.16 -4.62
C MET A 79 8.72 4.49 -5.35
N PHE A 80 9.22 5.50 -4.65
CA PHE A 80 9.50 6.75 -5.32
C PHE A 80 10.84 6.58 -6.00
N GLU A 81 10.79 6.59 -7.32
CA GLU A 81 12.01 6.50 -8.08
C GLU A 81 12.93 7.62 -7.68
N ALA A 82 14.17 7.31 -7.49
CA ALA A 82 15.14 8.34 -7.21
C ALA A 82 15.09 9.43 -8.26
N LEU A 83 14.61 9.08 -9.43
CA LEU A 83 14.45 10.03 -10.52
C LEU A 83 13.57 11.20 -10.16
N ASP A 84 12.51 10.93 -9.41
CA ASP A 84 11.55 11.97 -9.09
C ASP A 84 12.13 13.03 -8.18
N ILE A 85 13.09 12.67 -7.37
CA ILE A 85 13.71 13.62 -6.45
C ILE A 85 15.15 13.98 -6.85
N SER A 86 15.73 13.24 -7.78
CA SER A 86 17.09 13.50 -8.20
C SER A 86 17.32 14.94 -8.68
N PRO A 87 16.41 15.51 -9.47
CA PRO A 87 16.61 16.90 -9.88
C PRO A 87 16.66 17.85 -8.70
N LEU A 88 15.84 17.61 -7.69
CA LEU A 88 15.84 18.43 -6.48
C LEU A 88 17.15 18.29 -5.74
N LEU A 89 17.67 17.07 -5.67
CA LEU A 89 18.94 16.84 -5.02
C LEU A 89 20.06 17.54 -5.75
N ARG A 90 20.00 17.55 -7.07
CA ARG A 90 21.01 18.22 -7.88
C ARG A 90 20.94 19.71 -7.77
N LEU A 91 19.76 20.25 -7.51
CA LEU A 91 19.57 21.68 -7.40
C LEU A 91 20.01 22.23 -6.07
N ARG A 92 20.22 21.39 -5.11
CA ARG A 92 20.75 21.84 -3.84
C ARG A 92 22.17 22.33 -4.04
N PRO A 93 22.55 23.34 -3.28
CA PRO A 93 23.95 23.75 -3.32
C PRO A 93 24.78 22.50 -3.10
N GLN A 94 25.52 22.19 -4.10
CA GLN A 94 26.30 20.99 -3.99
C GLN A 94 27.52 21.28 -3.17
N PRO A 95 27.74 20.44 -2.23
CA PRO A 95 29.02 20.51 -1.60
C PRO A 95 30.05 20.18 -2.62
#